data_189dcd2d355906beda6ce513641b962a
#
_entry.id   189dcd2d355906beda6ce513641b962a
#
_cell.length_a   1.000
_cell.length_b   1.000
_cell.length_c   1.000
_cell.angle_alpha   90.00
_cell.angle_beta   90.00
_cell.angle_gamma   90.00
#
_symmetry.space_group_name_H-M   'P 1'
#
loop_
_entity.id
_entity.type
_entity.pdbx_description
1 polymer ?
#
loop_
_entity_poly.entity_id
_entity_poly.type
_entity_poly.pdbx_seq_one_letter_code
_entity_poly.pdbx_strand_id
1 'polypeptide(L)'
;GWIPAAGGFALGVLFLMGLDKAMPYFLPEPEREEGVRRGLKRSGMLIFAITLHNIPEGMAVGLAFALAAHNDSSVLLASAIALAIGMGIQNFPEGAAIALPLRQSGMGRAKAFGLGTLSGIVEPVFGLLTVLAAGAIQPLLPWLLAFAAGAMLYVVVEELIPEAHLGEGHMGTVGVMLGFLLMMILDVALG
;
A
#
# COMPACT_ATOMS: atom_id res chain seq x y z
N GLY A 1 -1.63 23.03 1.49
CA GLY A 1 -0.30 23.52 1.78
C GLY A 1 0.72 22.37 1.89
N TRP A 2 1.99 22.66 1.77
CA TRP A 2 3.09 21.69 1.81
C TRP A 2 3.27 20.99 3.17
N ILE A 3 2.77 21.58 4.28
CA ILE A 3 2.92 21.06 5.64
C ILE A 3 2.30 19.67 5.80
N PRO A 4 1.04 19.42 5.43
CA PRO A 4 0.47 18.06 5.49
C PRO A 4 1.24 17.06 4.61
N ALA A 5 1.67 17.50 3.42
CA ALA A 5 2.41 16.63 2.50
C ALA A 5 3.78 16.22 3.08
N ALA A 6 4.61 17.19 3.46
CA ALA A 6 5.94 16.91 4.01
C ALA A 6 5.88 16.27 5.40
N GLY A 7 4.99 16.76 6.28
CA GLY A 7 4.83 16.26 7.64
C GLY A 7 4.27 14.85 7.66
N GLY A 8 3.22 14.58 6.91
CA GLY A 8 2.64 13.23 6.79
C GLY A 8 3.66 12.24 6.23
N PHE A 9 4.33 12.59 5.13
CA PHE A 9 5.38 11.76 4.53
C PHE A 9 6.50 11.41 5.52
N ALA A 10 7.05 12.43 6.19
CA ALA A 10 8.10 12.20 7.19
C ALA A 10 7.63 11.30 8.34
N LEU A 11 6.39 11.49 8.81
CA LEU A 11 5.81 10.63 9.85
C LEU A 11 5.67 9.19 9.37
N GLY A 12 5.28 8.94 8.13
CA GLY A 12 5.18 7.60 7.54
C GLY A 12 6.55 6.88 7.50
N VAL A 13 7.58 7.58 7.01
CA VAL A 13 8.96 7.07 6.99
C VAL A 13 9.45 6.75 8.40
N LEU A 14 9.32 7.71 9.34
CA LEU A 14 9.78 7.54 10.71
C LEU A 14 9.03 6.42 11.44
N PHE A 15 7.74 6.27 11.18
CA PHE A 15 6.93 5.21 11.76
C PHE A 15 7.43 3.82 11.33
N LEU A 16 7.62 3.57 10.03
CA LEU A 16 8.12 2.27 9.57
C LEU A 16 9.57 2.02 9.96
N MET A 17 10.42 3.04 9.91
CA MET A 17 11.79 2.93 10.41
C MET A 17 11.82 2.56 11.90
N GLY A 18 10.92 3.14 12.70
CA GLY A 18 10.76 2.79 14.12
C GLY A 18 10.24 1.37 14.32
N LEU A 19 9.26 0.96 13.51
CA LEU A 19 8.70 -0.38 13.55
C LEU A 19 9.74 -1.44 13.17
N ASP A 20 10.54 -1.21 12.12
CA ASP A 20 11.61 -2.12 11.73
C ASP A 20 12.65 -2.31 12.84
N LYS A 21 13.04 -1.23 13.51
CA LYS A 21 13.93 -1.28 14.69
C LYS A 21 13.30 -1.99 15.89
N ALA A 22 11.99 -1.91 16.06
CA ALA A 22 11.27 -2.52 17.17
C ALA A 22 10.97 -4.01 16.93
N MET A 23 10.88 -4.46 15.69
CA MET A 23 10.54 -5.84 15.31
C MET A 23 11.38 -6.93 15.99
N PRO A 24 12.72 -6.81 16.13
CA PRO A 24 13.53 -7.80 16.83
C PRO A 24 13.12 -8.01 18.29
N TYR A 25 12.56 -6.99 18.95
CA TYR A 25 12.10 -7.10 20.33
C TYR A 25 10.76 -7.85 20.46
N PHE A 26 9.92 -7.80 19.43
CA PHE A 26 8.62 -8.50 19.41
C PHE A 26 8.70 -9.92 18.87
N LEU A 27 9.72 -10.21 18.05
CA LEU A 27 9.97 -11.51 17.44
C LEU A 27 11.41 -11.94 17.76
N PRO A 28 11.69 -12.45 18.98
CA PRO A 28 13.03 -12.86 19.39
C PRO A 28 13.55 -13.99 18.48
N GLU A 29 14.79 -13.88 18.05
CA GLU A 29 15.44 -14.84 17.17
C GLU A 29 15.78 -16.16 17.90
N PRO A 30 15.37 -17.32 17.42
CA PRO A 30 16.05 -18.57 17.74
C PRO A 30 17.21 -18.78 16.77
N GLU A 31 18.33 -19.27 17.30
CA GLU A 31 19.67 -19.36 16.71
C GLU A 31 19.85 -20.21 15.44
N ARG A 32 18.80 -20.74 14.82
CA ARG A 32 18.91 -21.72 13.75
C ARG A 32 17.93 -21.60 12.61
N GLU A 33 17.91 -20.58 11.82
CA GLU A 33 17.27 -20.57 10.48
C GLU A 33 17.25 -19.14 9.91
N GLU A 34 18.43 -18.56 9.64
CA GLU A 34 18.56 -17.16 9.24
C GLU A 34 17.85 -16.79 7.92
N GLY A 35 17.81 -17.71 6.94
CA GLY A 35 17.29 -17.42 5.61
C GLY A 35 15.76 -17.32 5.53
N VAL A 36 15.03 -18.33 6.06
CA VAL A 36 13.56 -18.40 5.96
C VAL A 36 12.88 -17.35 6.83
N ARG A 37 13.47 -17.02 7.97
CA ARG A 37 12.92 -16.02 8.90
C ARG A 37 13.15 -14.59 8.48
N ARG A 38 14.28 -14.27 7.86
CA ARG A 38 14.46 -12.96 7.21
C ARG A 38 13.38 -12.73 6.15
N GLY A 39 13.09 -13.76 5.34
CA GLY A 39 12.01 -13.71 4.36
C GLY A 39 10.63 -13.48 4.99
N LEU A 40 10.29 -14.16 6.10
CA LEU A 40 9.00 -13.99 6.78
C LEU A 40 8.85 -12.63 7.49
N LYS A 41 9.91 -12.15 8.15
CA LYS A 41 9.93 -10.81 8.77
C LYS A 41 9.73 -9.73 7.72
N ARG A 42 10.46 -9.82 6.63
CA ARG A 42 10.41 -8.92 5.49
C ARG A 42 9.03 -8.93 4.84
N SER A 43 8.48 -10.11 4.58
CA SER A 43 7.12 -10.24 4.05
C SER A 43 6.06 -9.69 5.01
N GLY A 44 6.25 -9.82 6.31
CA GLY A 44 5.36 -9.25 7.34
C GLY A 44 5.34 -7.73 7.31
N MET A 45 6.51 -7.08 7.20
CA MET A 45 6.64 -5.63 7.05
C MET A 45 5.96 -5.13 5.78
N LEU A 46 6.18 -5.85 4.67
CA LEU A 46 5.56 -5.53 3.38
C LEU A 46 4.03 -5.61 3.45
N ILE A 47 3.47 -6.70 4.00
CA ILE A 47 2.02 -6.85 4.20
C ILE A 47 1.47 -5.69 5.03
N PHE A 48 2.15 -5.36 6.14
CA PHE A 48 1.70 -4.32 7.04
C PHE A 48 1.73 -2.94 6.35
N ALA A 49 2.80 -2.62 5.64
CA ALA A 49 2.93 -1.34 4.93
C ALA A 49 1.88 -1.18 3.81
N ILE A 50 1.66 -2.21 2.99
CA ILE A 50 0.64 -2.19 1.94
C ILE A 50 -0.76 -2.08 2.56
N THR A 51 -1.04 -2.82 3.65
CA THR A 51 -2.33 -2.71 4.34
C THR A 51 -2.57 -1.30 4.88
N LEU A 52 -1.55 -0.66 5.45
CA LEU A 52 -1.64 0.74 5.91
C LEU A 52 -1.83 1.72 4.76
N HIS A 53 -1.22 1.47 3.61
CA HIS A 53 -1.38 2.30 2.41
C HIS A 53 -2.80 2.24 1.88
N ASN A 54 -3.39 1.06 1.82
CA ASN A 54 -4.75 0.83 1.31
C ASN A 54 -5.84 1.51 2.17
N ILE A 55 -5.59 1.79 3.47
CA ILE A 55 -6.54 2.49 4.34
C ILE A 55 -6.85 3.91 3.82
N PRO A 56 -5.89 4.82 3.64
CA PRO A 56 -6.15 6.16 3.10
C PRO A 56 -6.69 6.15 1.67
N GLU A 57 -6.35 5.16 0.85
CA GLU A 57 -6.89 5.01 -0.50
C GLU A 57 -8.38 4.68 -0.46
N GLY A 58 -8.78 3.71 0.35
CA GLY A 58 -10.19 3.43 0.61
C GLY A 58 -10.93 4.67 1.15
N MET A 59 -10.31 5.42 2.06
CA MET A 59 -10.88 6.68 2.56
C MET A 59 -11.04 7.72 1.44
N ALA A 60 -10.10 7.85 0.51
CA ALA A 60 -10.19 8.76 -0.62
C ALA A 60 -11.37 8.43 -1.53
N VAL A 61 -11.55 7.15 -1.86
CA VAL A 61 -12.70 6.65 -2.63
C VAL A 61 -14.01 6.95 -1.88
N GLY A 62 -14.09 6.60 -0.59
CA GLY A 62 -15.28 6.86 0.23
C GLY A 62 -15.65 8.34 0.29
N LEU A 63 -14.65 9.22 0.43
CA LEU A 63 -14.87 10.67 0.44
C LEU A 63 -15.37 11.17 -0.92
N ALA A 64 -14.84 10.66 -2.04
CA ALA A 64 -15.32 11.02 -3.38
C ALA A 64 -16.80 10.68 -3.56
N PHE A 65 -17.25 9.49 -3.12
CA PHE A 65 -18.68 9.12 -3.14
C PHE A 65 -19.52 9.97 -2.20
N ALA A 66 -19.03 10.28 -1.00
CA ALA A 66 -19.74 11.15 -0.04
C ALA A 66 -19.94 12.56 -0.61
N LEU A 67 -18.93 13.14 -1.26
CA LEU A 67 -19.01 14.44 -1.90
C LEU A 67 -19.96 14.42 -3.09
N ALA A 68 -19.98 13.37 -3.90
CA ALA A 68 -20.91 13.21 -5.01
C ALA A 68 -22.36 13.17 -4.52
N ALA A 69 -22.63 12.40 -3.47
CA ALA A 69 -23.96 12.29 -2.87
C ALA A 69 -24.40 13.61 -2.20
N HIS A 70 -23.49 14.30 -1.49
CA HIS A 70 -23.81 15.56 -0.83
C HIS A 70 -24.17 16.69 -1.81
N ASN A 71 -23.52 16.72 -2.98
CA ASN A 71 -23.74 17.75 -3.99
C ASN A 71 -24.79 17.36 -5.05
N ASP A 72 -25.38 16.16 -4.96
CA ASP A 72 -26.30 15.59 -5.96
C ASP A 72 -25.78 15.73 -7.40
N SER A 73 -24.48 15.43 -7.59
CA SER A 73 -23.75 15.70 -8.83
C SER A 73 -23.40 14.41 -9.58
N SER A 74 -23.99 14.26 -10.76
CA SER A 74 -23.66 13.14 -11.66
C SER A 74 -22.22 13.17 -12.16
N VAL A 75 -21.62 14.35 -12.28
CA VAL A 75 -20.21 14.50 -12.69
C VAL A 75 -19.27 14.01 -11.58
N LEU A 76 -19.52 14.41 -10.32
CA LEU A 76 -18.74 13.90 -9.19
C LEU A 76 -18.95 12.40 -8.99
N LEU A 77 -20.16 11.89 -9.24
CA LEU A 77 -20.40 10.44 -9.17
C LEU A 77 -19.62 9.69 -10.24
N ALA A 78 -19.58 10.19 -11.47
CA ALA A 78 -18.77 9.57 -12.53
C ALA A 78 -17.27 9.56 -12.17
N SER A 79 -16.76 10.67 -11.61
CA SER A 79 -15.36 10.74 -11.14
C SER A 79 -15.09 9.77 -9.97
N ALA A 80 -16.02 9.65 -9.01
CA ALA A 80 -15.87 8.69 -7.90
C ALA A 80 -15.87 7.24 -8.40
N ILE A 81 -16.69 6.92 -9.39
CA ILE A 81 -16.70 5.59 -10.02
C ILE A 81 -15.39 5.33 -10.76
N ALA A 82 -14.89 6.30 -11.53
CA ALA A 82 -13.61 6.17 -12.24
C ALA A 82 -12.44 5.94 -11.25
N LEU A 83 -12.39 6.71 -10.16
CA LEU A 83 -11.42 6.53 -9.09
C LEU A 83 -11.52 5.12 -8.46
N ALA A 84 -12.72 4.65 -8.15
CA ALA A 84 -12.93 3.32 -7.57
C ALA A 84 -12.49 2.19 -8.52
N ILE A 85 -12.72 2.35 -9.83
CA ILE A 85 -12.25 1.40 -10.85
C ILE A 85 -10.73 1.41 -10.94
N GLY A 86 -10.10 2.60 -10.96
CA GLY A 86 -8.66 2.77 -10.99
C GLY A 86 -8.00 2.09 -9.79
N MET A 87 -8.48 2.36 -8.57
CA MET A 87 -8.03 1.69 -7.34
C MET A 87 -8.20 0.17 -7.40
N GLY A 88 -9.35 -0.32 -7.88
CA GLY A 88 -9.58 -1.76 -8.03
C GLY A 88 -8.59 -2.44 -9.00
N ILE A 89 -8.17 -1.76 -10.08
CA ILE A 89 -7.14 -2.26 -11.00
C ILE A 89 -5.77 -2.23 -10.35
N GLN A 90 -5.43 -1.17 -9.61
CA GLN A 90 -4.18 -0.99 -8.88
C GLN A 90 -3.98 -2.06 -7.79
N ASN A 91 -5.03 -2.46 -7.11
CA ASN A 91 -5.00 -3.51 -6.10
C ASN A 91 -4.49 -4.88 -6.59
N PHE A 92 -4.60 -5.17 -7.88
CA PHE A 92 -4.08 -6.43 -8.42
C PHE A 92 -2.55 -6.50 -8.37
N PRO A 93 -1.76 -5.52 -8.88
CA PRO A 93 -0.32 -5.48 -8.67
C PRO A 93 0.08 -5.45 -7.20
N GLU A 94 -0.62 -4.73 -6.34
CA GLU A 94 -0.33 -4.63 -4.91
C GLU A 94 -0.52 -5.96 -4.18
N GLY A 95 -1.62 -6.66 -4.45
CA GLY A 95 -1.84 -8.01 -3.95
C GLY A 95 -0.77 -9.00 -4.43
N ALA A 96 -0.30 -8.86 -5.67
CA ALA A 96 0.80 -9.63 -6.22
C ALA A 96 2.14 -9.32 -5.52
N ALA A 97 2.39 -8.05 -5.18
CA ALA A 97 3.60 -7.63 -4.44
C ALA A 97 3.68 -8.28 -3.04
N ILE A 98 2.55 -8.62 -2.43
CA ILE A 98 2.49 -9.41 -1.19
C ILE A 98 2.60 -10.92 -1.49
N ALA A 99 1.80 -11.42 -2.41
CA ALA A 99 1.64 -12.85 -2.63
C ALA A 99 2.90 -13.51 -3.19
N LEU A 100 3.65 -12.82 -4.06
CA LEU A 100 4.85 -13.39 -4.70
C LEU A 100 6.00 -13.61 -3.72
N PRO A 101 6.44 -12.64 -2.88
CA PRO A 101 7.46 -12.87 -1.87
C PRO A 101 7.07 -13.94 -0.85
N LEU A 102 5.81 -13.95 -0.39
CA LEU A 102 5.30 -15.00 0.49
C LEU A 102 5.40 -16.39 -0.16
N ARG A 103 5.13 -16.48 -1.44
CA ARG A 103 5.26 -17.72 -2.19
C ARG A 103 6.72 -18.14 -2.33
N GLN A 104 7.63 -17.20 -2.56
CA GLN A 104 9.08 -17.46 -2.62
C GLN A 104 9.64 -17.93 -1.27
N SER A 105 9.10 -17.43 -0.15
CA SER A 105 9.46 -17.89 1.21
C SER A 105 8.92 -19.28 1.56
N GLY A 106 8.28 -19.99 0.62
CA GLY A 106 7.78 -21.36 0.80
C GLY A 106 6.32 -21.46 1.24
N MET A 107 5.60 -20.35 1.38
CA MET A 107 4.18 -20.37 1.74
C MET A 107 3.33 -21.05 0.64
N GLY A 108 2.28 -21.78 1.03
CA GLY A 108 1.35 -22.41 0.10
C GLY A 108 0.60 -21.37 -0.75
N ARG A 109 0.30 -21.68 -2.02
CA ARG A 109 -0.32 -20.77 -3.00
C ARG A 109 -1.60 -20.11 -2.49
N ALA A 110 -2.53 -20.91 -1.95
CA ALA A 110 -3.82 -20.42 -1.46
C ALA A 110 -3.65 -19.45 -0.28
N LYS A 111 -2.70 -19.73 0.63
CA LYS A 111 -2.43 -18.87 1.79
C LYS A 111 -1.76 -17.56 1.37
N ALA A 112 -0.78 -17.60 0.47
CA ALA A 112 -0.12 -16.42 -0.06
C ALA A 112 -1.11 -15.52 -0.82
N PHE A 113 -1.93 -16.10 -1.70
CA PHE A 113 -3.01 -15.39 -2.40
C PHE A 113 -4.03 -14.79 -1.43
N GLY A 114 -4.47 -15.57 -0.42
CA GLY A 114 -5.42 -15.10 0.58
C GLY A 114 -4.91 -13.89 1.38
N LEU A 115 -3.64 -13.86 1.76
CA LEU A 115 -3.03 -12.71 2.44
C LEU A 115 -2.93 -11.48 1.54
N GLY A 116 -2.55 -11.65 0.28
CA GLY A 116 -2.55 -10.56 -0.70
C GLY A 116 -3.96 -9.99 -0.95
N THR A 117 -4.98 -10.85 -1.02
CA THR A 117 -6.38 -10.39 -1.16
C THR A 117 -6.87 -9.69 0.11
N LEU A 118 -6.50 -10.21 1.28
CA LEU A 118 -6.95 -9.66 2.57
C LEU A 118 -6.42 -8.25 2.80
N SER A 119 -5.21 -7.92 2.31
CA SER A 119 -4.66 -6.56 2.42
C SER A 119 -5.52 -5.52 1.68
N GLY A 120 -6.16 -5.88 0.57
CA GLY A 120 -7.05 -4.99 -0.17
C GLY A 120 -8.46 -4.86 0.43
N ILE A 121 -8.89 -5.79 1.30
CA ILE A 121 -10.24 -5.72 1.92
C ILE A 121 -10.39 -4.50 2.84
N VAL A 122 -9.30 -3.96 3.35
CA VAL A 122 -9.35 -2.74 4.18
C VAL A 122 -9.88 -1.52 3.43
N GLU A 123 -9.68 -1.45 2.11
CA GLU A 123 -10.16 -0.32 1.29
C GLU A 123 -11.69 -0.17 1.30
N PRO A 124 -12.49 -1.17 0.90
CA PRO A 124 -13.94 -1.02 0.94
C PRO A 124 -14.46 -0.82 2.36
N VAL A 125 -13.81 -1.38 3.38
CA VAL A 125 -14.18 -1.15 4.80
C VAL A 125 -13.96 0.30 5.19
N PHE A 126 -12.77 0.85 4.96
CA PHE A 126 -12.47 2.25 5.29
C PHE A 126 -13.16 3.23 4.36
N GLY A 127 -13.43 2.87 3.11
CA GLY A 127 -14.28 3.62 2.20
C GLY A 127 -15.69 3.80 2.77
N LEU A 128 -16.32 2.71 3.22
CA LEU A 128 -17.65 2.78 3.84
C LEU A 128 -17.67 3.60 5.13
N LEU A 129 -16.68 3.40 6.01
CA LEU A 129 -16.53 4.18 7.24
C LEU A 129 -16.37 5.67 6.95
N THR A 130 -15.64 6.02 5.88
CA THR A 130 -15.42 7.41 5.47
C THR A 130 -16.69 8.07 4.94
N VAL A 131 -17.55 7.34 4.23
CA VAL A 131 -18.87 7.88 3.84
C VAL A 131 -19.66 8.35 5.07
N LEU A 132 -19.59 7.58 6.17
CA LEU A 132 -20.28 7.91 7.43
C LEU A 132 -19.63 9.07 8.21
N ALA A 133 -18.34 9.30 8.04
CA ALA A 133 -17.53 10.25 8.79
C ALA A 133 -16.85 11.32 7.91
N ALA A 134 -17.39 11.60 6.72
CA ALA A 134 -16.74 12.43 5.69
C ALA A 134 -16.27 13.81 6.21
N GLY A 135 -17.07 14.48 7.02
CA GLY A 135 -16.73 15.79 7.59
C GLY A 135 -15.52 15.77 8.52
N ALA A 136 -15.27 14.67 9.23
CA ALA A 136 -14.10 14.49 10.11
C ALA A 136 -12.86 14.03 9.33
N ILE A 137 -13.03 13.22 8.29
CA ILE A 137 -11.94 12.63 7.51
C ILE A 137 -11.35 13.63 6.50
N GLN A 138 -12.19 14.46 5.88
CA GLN A 138 -11.77 15.41 4.86
C GLN A 138 -10.52 16.25 5.23
N PRO A 139 -10.42 16.89 6.42
CA PRO A 139 -9.25 17.69 6.78
C PRO A 139 -8.00 16.83 7.09
N LEU A 140 -8.17 15.57 7.44
CA LEU A 140 -7.07 14.64 7.78
C LEU A 140 -6.51 13.92 6.55
N LEU A 141 -7.28 13.81 5.48
CA LEU A 141 -6.93 13.01 4.32
C LEU A 141 -5.56 13.37 3.71
N PRO A 142 -5.17 14.65 3.53
CA PRO A 142 -3.84 14.99 3.02
C PRO A 142 -2.68 14.46 3.88
N TRP A 143 -2.85 14.43 5.19
CA TRP A 143 -1.87 13.87 6.13
C TRP A 143 -1.80 12.34 6.02
N LEU A 144 -2.96 11.69 5.92
CA LEU A 144 -3.06 10.22 5.84
C LEU A 144 -2.49 9.70 4.53
N LEU A 145 -2.82 10.32 3.40
CA LEU A 145 -2.25 9.97 2.09
C LEU A 145 -0.73 10.19 2.06
N ALA A 146 -0.24 11.31 2.58
CA ALA A 146 1.18 11.58 2.64
C ALA A 146 1.91 10.60 3.58
N PHE A 147 1.31 10.24 4.71
CA PHE A 147 1.82 9.22 5.62
C PHE A 147 1.94 7.87 4.93
N ALA A 148 0.90 7.44 4.23
CA ALA A 148 0.89 6.19 3.47
C ALA A 148 1.97 6.18 2.39
N ALA A 149 2.10 7.27 1.63
CA ALA A 149 3.16 7.42 0.62
C ALA A 149 4.57 7.32 1.22
N GLY A 150 4.82 7.95 2.38
CA GLY A 150 6.09 7.86 3.08
C GLY A 150 6.41 6.45 3.58
N ALA A 151 5.42 5.79 4.16
CA ALA A 151 5.52 4.40 4.61
C ALA A 151 5.82 3.46 3.44
N MET A 152 5.08 3.61 2.33
CA MET A 152 5.25 2.78 1.14
C MET A 152 6.62 2.98 0.50
N LEU A 153 7.08 4.24 0.35
CA LEU A 153 8.40 4.51 -0.23
C LEU A 153 9.52 3.90 0.64
N TYR A 154 9.39 3.94 1.97
CA TYR A 154 10.35 3.29 2.87
C TYR A 154 10.47 1.79 2.54
N VAL A 155 9.35 1.07 2.41
CA VAL A 155 9.35 -0.37 2.10
C VAL A 155 9.88 -0.64 0.69
N VAL A 156 9.55 0.20 -0.29
CA VAL A 156 10.09 0.05 -1.65
C VAL A 156 11.60 0.14 -1.65
N VAL A 157 12.17 1.10 -0.92
CA VAL A 157 13.63 1.34 -0.87
C VAL A 157 14.35 0.26 -0.06
N GLU A 158 13.82 -0.12 1.10
CA GLU A 158 14.47 -1.05 2.02
C GLU A 158 14.24 -2.53 1.66
N GLU A 159 13.12 -2.85 1.02
CA GLU A 159 12.71 -4.23 0.80
C GLU A 159 12.64 -4.61 -0.69
N LEU A 160 11.85 -3.88 -1.49
CA LEU A 160 11.52 -4.29 -2.85
C LEU A 160 12.67 -4.05 -3.84
N ILE A 161 13.31 -2.88 -3.79
CA ILE A 161 14.44 -2.57 -4.68
C ILE A 161 15.64 -3.49 -4.42
N PRO A 162 16.09 -3.72 -3.18
CA PRO A 162 17.15 -4.69 -2.93
C PRO A 162 16.82 -6.10 -3.42
N GLU A 163 15.56 -6.55 -3.24
CA GLU A 163 15.13 -7.86 -3.70
C GLU A 163 15.14 -7.99 -5.23
N ALA A 164 14.75 -6.94 -5.94
CA ALA A 164 14.80 -6.89 -7.39
C ALA A 164 16.23 -7.02 -7.95
N HIS A 165 17.26 -6.71 -7.15
CA HIS A 165 18.67 -6.77 -7.53
C HIS A 165 19.40 -8.05 -7.09
N LEU A 166 18.71 -9.03 -6.47
CA LEU A 166 19.32 -10.30 -6.05
C LEU A 166 19.72 -11.22 -7.23
N GLY A 167 19.18 -10.98 -8.42
CA GLY A 167 19.50 -11.71 -9.64
C GLY A 167 20.71 -11.11 -10.38
N GLU A 168 21.39 -11.96 -11.18
CA GLU A 168 22.43 -11.46 -12.10
C GLU A 168 21.81 -10.69 -13.28
N GLY A 169 22.34 -9.51 -13.61
CA GLY A 169 21.97 -8.69 -14.76
C GLY A 169 20.93 -7.58 -14.47
N HIS A 170 20.39 -6.99 -15.53
CA HIS A 170 19.51 -5.80 -15.45
C HIS A 170 18.00 -6.11 -15.40
N MET A 171 17.61 -7.39 -15.32
CA MET A 171 16.19 -7.78 -15.40
C MET A 171 15.37 -7.20 -14.24
N GLY A 172 15.91 -7.12 -13.04
CA GLY A 172 15.26 -6.48 -11.89
C GLY A 172 15.01 -5.00 -12.13
N THR A 173 16.03 -4.27 -12.59
CA THR A 173 15.91 -2.85 -12.93
C THR A 173 14.86 -2.61 -14.01
N VAL A 174 14.88 -3.40 -15.10
CA VAL A 174 13.89 -3.32 -16.17
C VAL A 174 12.48 -3.61 -15.64
N GLY A 175 12.32 -4.61 -14.77
CA GLY A 175 11.06 -4.94 -14.13
C GLY A 175 10.50 -3.78 -13.29
N VAL A 176 11.34 -3.15 -12.46
CA VAL A 176 10.96 -1.97 -11.66
C VAL A 176 10.52 -0.81 -12.56
N MET A 177 11.30 -0.51 -13.62
CA MET A 177 10.98 0.59 -14.54
C MET A 177 9.68 0.33 -15.33
N LEU A 178 9.45 -0.89 -15.80
CA LEU A 178 8.22 -1.26 -16.50
C LEU A 178 7.00 -1.25 -15.55
N GLY A 179 7.16 -1.73 -14.33
CA GLY A 179 6.11 -1.66 -13.31
C GLY A 179 5.72 -0.22 -12.99
N PHE A 180 6.70 0.65 -12.75
CA PHE A 180 6.48 2.07 -12.51
C PHE A 180 5.77 2.75 -13.69
N LEU A 181 6.23 2.48 -14.93
CA LEU A 181 5.60 3.02 -16.14
C LEU A 181 4.15 2.56 -16.27
N LEU A 182 3.87 1.28 -16.04
CA LEU A 182 2.53 0.74 -16.09
C LEU A 182 1.60 1.40 -15.06
N MET A 183 2.05 1.53 -13.82
CA MET A 183 1.26 2.17 -12.77
C MET A 183 1.03 3.66 -13.07
N MET A 184 2.04 4.37 -13.55
CA MET A 184 1.89 5.76 -13.98
C MET A 184 0.86 5.92 -15.12
N ILE A 185 0.84 4.99 -16.08
CA ILE A 185 -0.17 5.01 -17.17
C ILE A 185 -1.57 4.78 -16.60
N LEU A 186 -1.73 3.82 -15.69
CA LEU A 186 -3.02 3.52 -15.06
C LEU A 186 -3.53 4.71 -14.23
N ASP A 187 -2.66 5.33 -13.45
CA ASP A 187 -2.97 6.50 -12.63
C ASP A 187 -3.43 7.69 -13.50
N VAL A 188 -2.68 8.04 -14.54
CA VAL A 188 -3.01 9.17 -15.43
C VAL A 188 -4.22 8.88 -16.32
N ALA A 189 -4.44 7.63 -16.71
CA ALA A 189 -5.53 7.26 -17.64
C ALA A 189 -6.87 7.04 -16.91
N LEU A 190 -6.85 6.65 -15.65
CA LEU A 190 -8.03 6.26 -14.89
C LEU A 190 -8.32 7.18 -13.68
N GLY A 191 -7.31 7.93 -13.16
CA GLY A 191 -7.44 8.93 -12.09
C GLY A 191 -7.64 10.30 -12.65
#